data_b1bda3e297fb39b57bfac3ec53ba18c7
#
_entry.id   b1bda3e297fb39b57bfac3ec53ba18c7
#
_cell.length_a   1.000
_cell.length_b   1.000
_cell.length_c   1.000
_cell.angle_alpha   90.00
_cell.angle_beta   90.00
_cell.angle_gamma   90.00
#
_symmetry.space_group_name_H-M   'P 1'
#
loop_
_entity.id
_entity.type
_entity.pdbx_description
1 polymer ?
#
loop_
_entity_poly.entity_id
_entity_poly.type
_entity_poly.pdbx_seq_one_letter_code
_entity_poly.pdbx_strand_id
1 'polypeptide(L)'
;ENYILSEVLNYYPNKSKVLFYERTFVGENIQANIKFGQKLGIQPKTQDSIRDYTLNNHSVLSVCRKNALTEDIAPFKELYSWIMANYHDVDGDEDEGVVETLKKAYYIPQKRKFYNTMLQKADLNILEYRPVVEDRHIPAEFRERILNENIPEKVKESLLKPTADTIEFVNQSANGNFVIPLRWQSKGTIKYIRILEALYDMITSPHVYFLDGLGEDLHND
;
A
#
# COMPACT_ATOMS: atom_id res chain seq x y z
N GLU A 1 21.57 -4.78 -14.67
CA GLU A 1 20.92 -3.46 -14.69
C GLU A 1 19.52 -3.63 -15.27
N ASN A 2 18.51 -3.06 -14.64
CA ASN A 2 17.13 -3.16 -15.10
C ASN A 2 16.81 -1.92 -15.96
N TYR A 3 16.39 -2.15 -17.21
CA TYR A 3 15.99 -1.11 -18.14
C TYR A 3 14.50 -1.18 -18.42
N ILE A 4 13.86 -0.02 -18.60
CA ILE A 4 12.49 0.03 -19.09
C ILE A 4 12.54 -0.03 -20.62
N LEU A 5 12.14 -1.13 -21.21
CA LEU A 5 12.19 -1.35 -22.65
C LEU A 5 11.19 -0.50 -23.41
N SER A 6 10.00 -0.32 -22.88
CA SER A 6 8.94 0.49 -23.46
C SER A 6 8.01 1.01 -22.37
N GLU A 7 7.56 2.25 -22.53
CA GLU A 7 6.55 2.88 -21.67
C GLU A 7 5.66 3.75 -22.55
N VAL A 8 4.36 3.51 -22.54
CA VAL A 8 3.38 4.25 -23.32
C VAL A 8 2.25 4.72 -22.43
N LEU A 9 2.01 6.03 -22.43
CA LEU A 9 0.88 6.62 -21.77
C LEU A 9 -0.09 7.19 -22.81
N ASN A 10 -1.35 6.80 -22.70
CA ASN A 10 -2.43 7.30 -23.53
C ASN A 10 -3.54 7.86 -22.64
N TYR A 11 -4.26 8.84 -23.13
CA TYR A 11 -5.49 9.32 -22.52
C TYR A 11 -6.64 9.31 -23.53
N TYR A 12 -7.86 9.38 -23.05
CA TYR A 12 -9.05 9.17 -23.86
C TYR A 12 -10.04 10.33 -23.74
N PRO A 13 -9.70 11.54 -24.20
CA PRO A 13 -10.65 12.63 -24.22
C PRO A 13 -11.78 12.27 -25.19
N ASN A 14 -13.02 12.35 -24.72
CA ASN A 14 -14.21 12.04 -25.54
C ASN A 14 -14.17 10.64 -26.17
N LYS A 15 -13.66 9.63 -25.46
CA LYS A 15 -13.51 8.23 -25.92
C LYS A 15 -12.50 8.01 -27.06
N SER A 16 -11.79 9.03 -27.51
CA SER A 16 -10.77 8.91 -28.54
C SER A 16 -9.39 8.75 -27.91
N LYS A 17 -8.63 7.76 -28.38
CA LYS A 17 -7.25 7.52 -27.93
C LYS A 17 -6.32 8.64 -28.39
N VAL A 18 -5.63 9.27 -27.47
CA VAL A 18 -4.60 10.29 -27.72
C VAL A 18 -3.32 9.89 -27.02
N LEU A 19 -2.21 9.91 -27.74
CA LEU A 19 -0.90 9.64 -27.16
C LEU A 19 -0.54 10.77 -26.19
N PHE A 20 -0.13 10.41 -24.99
CA PHE A 20 0.45 11.31 -24.02
C PHE A 20 1.96 11.36 -24.21
N TYR A 21 2.62 10.22 -24.08
CA TYR A 21 3.99 9.99 -24.52
C TYR A 21 4.24 8.51 -24.86
N GLU A 22 5.29 8.29 -25.63
CA GLU A 22 5.84 6.97 -25.92
C GLU A 22 7.34 7.02 -25.70
N ARG A 23 7.84 6.11 -24.90
CA ARG A 23 9.25 5.91 -24.62
C ARG A 23 9.69 4.55 -25.11
N THR A 24 10.86 4.51 -25.74
CA THR A 24 11.49 3.27 -26.23
C THR A 24 12.95 3.24 -25.81
N PHE A 25 13.43 2.04 -25.48
CA PHE A 25 14.85 1.79 -25.26
C PHE A 25 15.59 1.76 -26.60
N VAL A 26 16.69 2.48 -26.69
CA VAL A 26 17.51 2.56 -27.92
C VAL A 26 18.96 2.18 -27.60
N GLY A 27 19.17 0.92 -27.15
CA GLY A 27 20.53 0.40 -26.95
C GLY A 27 21.28 1.03 -25.78
N GLU A 28 22.63 1.08 -25.88
CA GLU A 28 23.53 1.48 -24.79
C GLU A 28 23.52 2.99 -24.45
N ASN A 29 22.71 3.79 -25.14
CA ASN A 29 22.54 5.19 -24.79
C ASN A 29 21.93 5.33 -23.41
N ILE A 30 22.50 6.20 -22.59
CA ILE A 30 22.02 6.48 -21.22
C ILE A 30 20.63 7.11 -21.23
N GLN A 31 20.29 7.86 -22.29
CA GLN A 31 19.03 8.58 -22.43
C GLN A 31 17.97 7.76 -23.16
N ALA A 32 16.73 7.88 -22.69
CA ALA A 32 15.59 7.25 -23.33
C ALA A 32 15.11 8.05 -24.56
N ASN A 33 14.69 7.35 -25.63
CA ASN A 33 13.99 8.00 -26.74
C ASN A 33 12.53 8.24 -26.36
N ILE A 34 12.11 9.51 -26.27
CA ILE A 34 10.77 9.90 -25.83
C ILE A 34 10.08 10.75 -26.91
N LYS A 35 8.92 10.29 -27.34
CA LYS A 35 8.02 10.99 -28.25
C LYS A 35 6.81 11.49 -27.46
N PHE A 36 6.55 12.79 -27.50
CA PHE A 36 5.40 13.39 -26.85
C PHE A 36 4.23 13.57 -27.82
N GLY A 37 3.01 13.45 -27.30
CA GLY A 37 1.80 13.72 -28.06
C GLY A 37 1.65 15.21 -28.40
N GLN A 38 1.38 15.51 -29.67
CA GLN A 38 1.28 16.91 -30.14
C GLN A 38 0.18 17.72 -29.44
N LYS A 39 -0.91 17.07 -29.02
CA LYS A 39 -2.05 17.73 -28.36
C LYS A 39 -1.78 18.20 -26.92
N LEU A 40 -0.64 17.84 -26.34
CA LEU A 40 -0.30 18.22 -24.97
C LEU A 40 0.23 19.66 -24.85
N GLY A 41 0.65 20.26 -25.97
CA GLY A 41 1.17 21.62 -25.98
C GLY A 41 2.47 21.82 -25.18
N ILE A 42 3.21 20.72 -24.88
CA ILE A 42 4.46 20.80 -24.12
C ILE A 42 5.50 21.54 -24.96
N GLN A 43 6.08 22.61 -24.39
CA GLN A 43 7.09 23.41 -25.06
C GLN A 43 8.33 22.56 -25.38
N PRO A 44 8.97 22.77 -26.57
CA PRO A 44 10.14 21.99 -26.98
C PRO A 44 11.25 21.95 -25.93
N LYS A 45 11.58 23.10 -25.30
CA LYS A 45 12.58 23.18 -24.23
C LYS A 45 12.25 22.25 -23.04
N THR A 46 10.99 22.13 -22.68
CA THR A 46 10.53 21.26 -21.60
C THR A 46 10.62 19.79 -22.03
N GLN A 47 10.28 19.48 -23.30
CA GLN A 47 10.44 18.13 -23.85
C GLN A 47 11.90 17.70 -23.82
N ASP A 48 12.83 18.57 -24.20
CA ASP A 48 14.26 18.28 -24.18
C ASP A 48 14.76 18.07 -22.75
N SER A 49 14.35 18.90 -21.82
CA SER A 49 14.68 18.72 -20.40
C SER A 49 14.18 17.36 -19.86
N ILE A 50 12.97 16.95 -20.21
CA ILE A 50 12.45 15.64 -19.78
C ILE A 50 13.30 14.51 -20.38
N ARG A 51 13.68 14.60 -21.66
CA ARG A 51 14.57 13.61 -22.31
C ARG A 51 15.92 13.53 -21.61
N ASP A 52 16.55 14.69 -21.31
CA ASP A 52 17.87 14.76 -20.70
C ASP A 52 17.91 14.14 -19.29
N TYR A 53 16.83 14.24 -18.54
CA TYR A 53 16.74 13.70 -17.19
C TYR A 53 16.15 12.28 -17.12
N THR A 54 15.59 11.74 -18.22
CA THR A 54 15.02 10.41 -18.22
C THR A 54 16.06 9.36 -18.60
N LEU A 55 16.66 8.74 -17.59
CA LEU A 55 17.58 7.62 -17.77
C LEU A 55 16.82 6.35 -18.20
N ASN A 56 17.54 5.37 -18.72
CA ASN A 56 16.94 4.13 -19.23
C ASN A 56 16.21 3.29 -18.17
N ASN A 57 16.48 3.48 -16.90
CA ASN A 57 15.82 2.82 -15.76
C ASN A 57 14.78 3.70 -15.05
N HIS A 58 14.54 4.95 -15.53
CA HIS A 58 13.54 5.84 -14.96
C HIS A 58 12.28 5.92 -15.81
N SER A 59 11.11 5.91 -15.19
CA SER A 59 9.85 6.24 -15.86
C SER A 59 9.80 7.72 -16.20
N VAL A 60 9.26 8.06 -17.37
CA VAL A 60 9.00 9.47 -17.77
C VAL A 60 8.15 10.19 -16.73
N LEU A 61 7.13 9.52 -16.21
CA LEU A 61 6.23 10.06 -15.20
C LEU A 61 6.96 10.41 -13.89
N SER A 62 7.91 9.56 -13.46
CA SER A 62 8.70 9.79 -12.24
C SER A 62 9.65 10.99 -12.39
N VAL A 63 10.20 11.18 -13.57
CA VAL A 63 11.10 12.30 -13.89
C VAL A 63 10.34 13.63 -13.96
N CYS A 64 9.15 13.63 -14.54
CA CYS A 64 8.26 14.78 -14.58
C CYS A 64 7.91 15.32 -13.18
N ARG A 65 7.85 14.44 -12.17
CA ARG A 65 7.63 14.86 -10.78
C ARG A 65 8.82 15.58 -10.16
N LYS A 66 10.04 15.03 -10.36
CA LYS A 66 11.24 15.48 -9.64
C LYS A 66 11.74 16.85 -10.10
N ASN A 67 11.39 17.25 -11.31
CA ASN A 67 11.90 18.48 -11.89
C ASN A 67 10.91 19.63 -11.75
N ALA A 68 11.33 20.72 -11.11
CA ALA A 68 10.58 21.97 -10.97
C ALA A 68 10.22 22.61 -12.33
N LEU A 69 10.77 22.10 -13.43
CA LEU A 69 10.43 22.45 -14.82
C LEU A 69 9.01 22.07 -15.23
N THR A 70 8.28 21.34 -14.36
CA THR A 70 6.95 20.80 -14.64
C THR A 70 5.81 21.74 -14.27
N GLU A 71 6.08 22.99 -13.89
CA GLU A 71 4.99 23.94 -13.62
C GLU A 71 4.07 24.13 -14.82
N ASP A 72 4.61 23.97 -16.03
CA ASP A 72 3.88 24.10 -17.29
C ASP A 72 3.19 22.79 -17.75
N ILE A 73 3.36 21.67 -17.03
CA ILE A 73 2.81 20.36 -17.43
C ILE A 73 1.72 19.92 -16.46
N ALA A 74 0.65 20.73 -16.33
CA ALA A 74 -0.48 20.45 -15.47
C ALA A 74 -1.02 18.99 -15.62
N PRO A 75 -1.20 18.42 -16.84
CA PRO A 75 -1.69 17.06 -16.99
C PRO A 75 -0.81 15.98 -16.35
N PHE A 76 0.53 16.15 -16.33
CA PHE A 76 1.43 15.22 -15.65
C PHE A 76 1.30 15.32 -14.13
N LYS A 77 1.18 16.52 -13.59
CA LYS A 77 0.99 16.74 -12.15
C LYS A 77 -0.32 16.11 -11.68
N GLU A 78 -1.40 16.35 -12.43
CA GLU A 78 -2.72 15.79 -12.12
C GLU A 78 -2.69 14.26 -12.12
N LEU A 79 -2.14 13.64 -13.18
CA LEU A 79 -2.03 12.19 -13.28
C LEU A 79 -1.16 11.63 -12.17
N TYR A 80 0.00 12.23 -11.91
CA TYR A 80 0.89 11.78 -10.86
C TYR A 80 0.26 11.92 -9.47
N SER A 81 -0.37 13.05 -9.20
CA SER A 81 -1.08 13.28 -7.93
C SER A 81 -2.22 12.27 -7.75
N TRP A 82 -2.93 11.95 -8.83
CA TRP A 82 -3.97 10.93 -8.81
C TRP A 82 -3.38 9.54 -8.53
N ILE A 83 -2.28 9.16 -9.21
CA ILE A 83 -1.59 7.89 -8.95
C ILE A 83 -1.16 7.81 -7.47
N MET A 84 -0.50 8.85 -6.95
CA MET A 84 -0.02 8.84 -5.56
C MET A 84 -1.14 8.84 -4.52
N ALA A 85 -2.29 9.42 -4.84
CA ALA A 85 -3.45 9.41 -3.96
C ALA A 85 -4.23 8.09 -4.00
N ASN A 86 -4.14 7.35 -5.10
CA ASN A 86 -4.98 6.18 -5.36
C ASN A 86 -4.18 4.89 -5.61
N TYR A 87 -2.84 4.98 -5.64
CA TYR A 87 -1.96 3.82 -5.72
C TYR A 87 -1.59 3.37 -4.31
N HIS A 88 -1.90 2.14 -4.01
CA HIS A 88 -1.57 1.52 -2.75
C HIS A 88 -0.86 0.19 -3.01
N ASP A 89 0.25 -0.02 -2.32
CA ASP A 89 0.93 -1.29 -2.25
C ASP A 89 0.43 -2.05 -1.01
N VAL A 90 0.10 -3.31 -1.18
CA VAL A 90 -0.37 -4.16 -0.08
C VAL A 90 0.79 -4.98 0.50
N ASP A 91 1.96 -4.93 -0.14
CA ASP A 91 3.18 -5.58 0.34
C ASP A 91 3.83 -4.79 1.48
N GLY A 92 3.43 -5.09 2.67
CA GLY A 92 4.14 -4.67 3.87
C GLY A 92 4.25 -5.86 4.81
N ASP A 93 5.47 -6.30 5.10
CA ASP A 93 5.75 -7.34 6.11
C ASP A 93 5.49 -6.88 7.57
N GLU A 94 5.01 -5.65 7.74
CA GLU A 94 4.87 -5.05 9.06
C GLU A 94 3.52 -5.37 9.69
N ASP A 95 3.52 -6.23 10.70
CA ASP A 95 2.32 -6.56 11.51
C ASP A 95 1.74 -5.36 12.28
N GLU A 96 2.51 -4.29 12.44
CA GLU A 96 2.13 -3.14 13.26
C GLU A 96 0.86 -2.41 12.77
N GLY A 97 0.62 -2.38 11.47
CA GLY A 97 -0.56 -1.71 10.89
C GLY A 97 -1.88 -2.49 11.05
N VAL A 98 -1.83 -3.81 11.21
CA VAL A 98 -3.04 -4.67 11.17
C VAL A 98 -3.95 -4.44 12.38
N VAL A 99 -3.37 -4.28 13.58
CA VAL A 99 -4.14 -3.99 14.80
C VAL A 99 -4.93 -2.70 14.64
N GLU A 100 -4.26 -1.64 14.19
CA GLU A 100 -4.89 -0.33 14.05
C GLU A 100 -5.96 -0.34 12.94
N THR A 101 -5.70 -1.03 11.84
CA THR A 101 -6.65 -1.22 10.73
C THR A 101 -7.91 -1.94 11.19
N LEU A 102 -7.77 -3.09 11.86
CA LEU A 102 -8.90 -3.86 12.37
C LEU A 102 -9.66 -3.11 13.46
N LYS A 103 -8.94 -2.39 14.33
CA LYS A 103 -9.55 -1.56 15.37
C LYS A 103 -10.39 -0.44 14.76
N LYS A 104 -9.88 0.30 13.78
CA LYS A 104 -10.66 1.31 13.05
C LYS A 104 -11.87 0.71 12.35
N ALA A 105 -11.68 -0.40 11.65
CA ALA A 105 -12.74 -1.09 10.93
C ALA A 105 -13.85 -1.59 11.86
N TYR A 106 -13.51 -2.00 13.09
CA TYR A 106 -14.47 -2.51 14.07
C TYR A 106 -15.52 -1.45 14.46
N TYR A 107 -15.12 -0.18 14.60
CA TYR A 107 -16.02 0.90 14.99
C TYR A 107 -16.85 1.47 13.84
N ILE A 108 -16.60 1.03 12.59
CA ILE A 108 -17.40 1.40 11.42
C ILE A 108 -18.33 0.22 11.09
N PRO A 109 -19.65 0.29 11.35
CA PRO A 109 -20.55 -0.87 11.25
C PRO A 109 -20.54 -1.57 9.90
N GLN A 110 -20.51 -0.83 8.79
CA GLN A 110 -20.47 -1.42 7.45
C GLN A 110 -19.14 -2.15 7.19
N LYS A 111 -18.01 -1.55 7.60
CA LYS A 111 -16.68 -2.13 7.43
C LYS A 111 -16.52 -3.37 8.30
N ARG A 112 -16.94 -3.32 9.57
CA ARG A 112 -16.96 -4.49 10.47
C ARG A 112 -17.77 -5.64 9.88
N LYS A 113 -18.98 -5.35 9.37
CA LYS A 113 -19.83 -6.36 8.74
C LYS A 113 -19.14 -6.99 7.53
N PHE A 114 -18.51 -6.17 6.69
CA PHE A 114 -17.75 -6.65 5.53
C PHE A 114 -16.64 -7.60 5.96
N TYR A 115 -15.78 -7.20 6.91
CA TYR A 115 -14.68 -8.02 7.40
C TYR A 115 -15.17 -9.35 7.98
N ASN A 116 -16.13 -9.32 8.89
CA ASN A 116 -16.67 -10.55 9.46
C ASN A 116 -17.25 -11.49 8.38
N THR A 117 -17.99 -10.93 7.41
CA THR A 117 -18.52 -11.72 6.31
C THR A 117 -17.43 -12.37 5.47
N MET A 118 -16.36 -11.64 5.16
CA MET A 118 -15.27 -12.15 4.33
C MET A 118 -14.40 -13.16 5.08
N LEU A 119 -14.13 -12.94 6.37
CA LEU A 119 -13.42 -13.89 7.23
C LEU A 119 -14.19 -15.22 7.37
N GLN A 120 -15.52 -15.17 7.52
CA GLN A 120 -16.36 -16.36 7.55
C GLN A 120 -16.34 -17.13 6.22
N LYS A 121 -16.28 -16.42 5.09
CA LYS A 121 -16.25 -17.03 3.74
C LYS A 121 -14.89 -17.59 3.34
N ALA A 122 -13.82 -17.18 3.99
CA ALA A 122 -12.47 -17.60 3.68
C ALA A 122 -12.08 -18.98 4.23
N ASP A 123 -13.04 -19.73 4.76
CA ASP A 123 -12.82 -21.06 5.37
C ASP A 123 -11.75 -21.09 6.49
N LEU A 124 -11.56 -19.93 7.14
CA LEU A 124 -10.62 -19.80 8.27
C LEU A 124 -11.27 -20.15 9.61
N ASN A 125 -12.51 -20.62 9.61
CA ASN A 125 -13.33 -20.87 10.80
C ASN A 125 -13.45 -19.65 11.74
N ILE A 126 -13.21 -18.43 11.26
CA ILE A 126 -13.33 -17.20 12.02
C ILE A 126 -14.75 -16.66 11.91
N LEU A 127 -15.43 -16.52 13.04
CA LEU A 127 -16.80 -15.96 13.10
C LEU A 127 -16.79 -14.44 13.14
N GLU A 128 -15.92 -13.88 13.98
CA GLU A 128 -15.78 -12.44 14.17
C GLU A 128 -14.42 -12.11 14.77
N TYR A 129 -14.07 -10.83 14.74
CA TYR A 129 -12.92 -10.28 15.47
C TYR A 129 -13.37 -9.18 16.41
N ARG A 130 -12.57 -8.91 17.45
CA ARG A 130 -12.82 -7.84 18.40
C ARG A 130 -11.52 -7.19 18.89
N PRO A 131 -11.46 -5.87 19.02
CA PRO A 131 -10.37 -5.19 19.69
C PRO A 131 -10.43 -5.47 21.20
N VAL A 132 -9.29 -5.76 21.79
CA VAL A 132 -9.11 -5.94 23.23
C VAL A 132 -7.86 -5.23 23.70
N VAL A 133 -7.78 -5.01 25.01
CA VAL A 133 -6.58 -4.48 25.66
C VAL A 133 -5.99 -5.59 26.52
N GLU A 134 -4.76 -5.98 26.21
CA GLU A 134 -4.02 -6.99 26.97
C GLU A 134 -3.04 -6.33 27.95
N ASP A 135 -2.86 -6.94 29.11
CA ASP A 135 -1.77 -6.61 30.01
C ASP A 135 -0.44 -7.06 29.41
N ARG A 136 0.52 -6.13 29.39
CA ARG A 136 1.83 -6.35 28.81
C ARG A 136 2.86 -6.52 29.93
N HIS A 137 3.41 -7.72 30.03
CA HIS A 137 4.54 -7.93 30.91
C HIS A 137 5.81 -7.32 30.30
N ILE A 138 6.34 -6.28 30.95
CA ILE A 138 7.57 -5.62 30.52
C ILE A 138 8.69 -6.09 31.45
N PRO A 139 9.67 -6.88 30.96
CA PRO A 139 10.80 -7.34 31.78
C PRO A 139 11.57 -6.16 32.37
N ALA A 140 12.06 -6.32 33.60
CA ALA A 140 12.78 -5.27 34.31
C ALA A 140 14.01 -4.77 33.51
N GLU A 141 14.77 -5.69 32.92
CA GLU A 141 15.94 -5.37 32.09
C GLU A 141 15.57 -4.52 30.85
N PHE A 142 14.45 -4.84 30.20
CA PHE A 142 13.97 -4.06 29.06
C PHE A 142 13.55 -2.66 29.51
N ARG A 143 12.86 -2.53 30.66
CA ARG A 143 12.48 -1.26 31.24
C ARG A 143 13.68 -0.37 31.53
N GLU A 144 14.71 -0.91 32.18
CA GLU A 144 15.94 -0.18 32.50
C GLU A 144 16.67 0.26 31.22
N ARG A 145 16.75 -0.61 30.23
CA ARG A 145 17.35 -0.28 28.95
C ARG A 145 16.64 0.89 28.26
N ILE A 146 15.31 0.86 28.16
CA ILE A 146 14.52 1.93 27.53
C ILE A 146 14.66 3.25 28.29
N LEU A 147 14.67 3.22 29.63
CA LEU A 147 14.85 4.43 30.43
C LEU A 147 16.19 5.10 30.19
N ASN A 148 17.25 4.31 29.96
CA ASN A 148 18.61 4.79 29.71
C ASN A 148 18.88 5.15 28.23
N GLU A 149 18.02 4.78 27.29
CA GLU A 149 18.17 5.14 25.88
C GLU A 149 17.88 6.63 25.63
N ASN A 150 18.64 7.21 24.72
CA ASN A 150 18.45 8.62 24.29
C ASN A 150 17.37 8.73 23.20
N ILE A 151 16.13 8.40 23.54
CA ILE A 151 14.97 8.50 22.68
C ILE A 151 13.93 9.46 23.29
N PRO A 152 13.03 10.06 22.46
CA PRO A 152 12.00 10.98 22.94
C PRO A 152 11.13 10.36 24.04
N GLU A 153 10.77 11.17 25.05
CA GLU A 153 10.01 10.71 26.22
C GLU A 153 8.68 10.05 25.84
N LYS A 154 7.97 10.59 24.87
CA LYS A 154 6.73 10.00 24.31
C LYS A 154 6.93 8.57 23.78
N VAL A 155 8.10 8.29 23.21
CA VAL A 155 8.45 6.95 22.72
C VAL A 155 8.70 6.02 23.91
N LYS A 156 9.42 6.49 24.94
CA LYS A 156 9.62 5.71 26.18
C LYS A 156 8.29 5.35 26.84
N GLU A 157 7.39 6.33 27.00
CA GLU A 157 6.05 6.12 27.55
C GLU A 157 5.27 5.06 26.74
N SER A 158 5.33 5.14 25.42
CA SER A 158 4.67 4.16 24.53
C SER A 158 5.24 2.76 24.69
N LEU A 159 6.58 2.63 24.73
CA LEU A 159 7.28 1.35 24.90
C LEU A 159 7.08 0.72 26.28
N LEU A 160 6.93 1.55 27.31
CA LEU A 160 6.76 1.14 28.71
C LEU A 160 5.29 1.09 29.15
N LYS A 161 4.35 1.31 28.24
CA LYS A 161 2.91 1.19 28.53
C LYS A 161 2.59 -0.23 29.00
N PRO A 162 1.96 -0.41 30.17
CA PRO A 162 1.69 -1.73 30.75
C PRO A 162 0.59 -2.50 30.01
N THR A 163 -0.07 -1.87 29.06
CA THR A 163 -1.15 -2.47 28.26
C THR A 163 -0.86 -2.27 26.78
N ALA A 164 -1.32 -3.20 25.96
CA ALA A 164 -1.25 -3.10 24.50
C ALA A 164 -2.62 -3.36 23.91
N ASP A 165 -2.98 -2.57 22.90
CA ASP A 165 -4.13 -2.87 22.06
C ASP A 165 -3.79 -4.10 21.19
N THR A 166 -4.69 -5.05 21.12
CA THR A 166 -4.58 -6.22 20.24
C THR A 166 -5.94 -6.62 19.71
N ILE A 167 -5.97 -7.65 18.88
CA ILE A 167 -7.19 -8.19 18.27
C ILE A 167 -7.33 -9.65 18.70
N GLU A 168 -8.52 -10.03 19.06
CA GLU A 168 -8.94 -11.41 19.25
C GLU A 168 -9.87 -11.83 18.13
N PHE A 169 -9.69 -13.07 17.65
CA PHE A 169 -10.57 -13.72 16.69
C PHE A 169 -11.36 -14.82 17.40
N VAL A 170 -12.66 -14.77 17.22
CA VAL A 170 -13.56 -15.85 17.69
C VAL A 170 -13.66 -16.89 16.58
N ASN A 171 -13.13 -18.07 16.85
CA ASN A 171 -13.13 -19.19 15.93
C ASN A 171 -14.16 -20.21 16.32
N GLN A 172 -14.71 -20.91 15.30
CA GLN A 172 -15.66 -22.00 15.49
C GLN A 172 -14.97 -23.35 15.37
N SER A 173 -15.33 -24.29 16.24
CA SER A 173 -14.97 -25.72 16.12
C SER A 173 -16.17 -26.63 16.37
N ALA A 174 -16.01 -27.91 16.14
CA ALA A 174 -17.05 -28.92 16.46
C ALA A 174 -17.44 -28.91 17.95
N ASN A 175 -16.55 -28.51 18.84
CA ASN A 175 -16.74 -28.51 20.29
C ASN A 175 -17.16 -27.14 20.85
N GLY A 176 -17.42 -26.14 20.00
CA GLY A 176 -17.81 -24.78 20.39
C GLY A 176 -16.84 -23.70 19.93
N ASN A 177 -17.07 -22.48 20.38
CA ASN A 177 -16.25 -21.34 20.00
C ASN A 177 -15.04 -21.21 20.92
N PHE A 178 -13.92 -20.75 20.36
CA PHE A 178 -12.69 -20.43 21.09
C PHE A 178 -12.05 -19.17 20.54
N VAL A 179 -11.14 -18.57 21.30
CA VAL A 179 -10.52 -17.31 20.95
C VAL A 179 -9.06 -17.50 20.62
N ILE A 180 -8.60 -16.92 19.50
CA ILE A 180 -7.20 -16.88 19.09
C ILE A 180 -6.78 -15.43 19.00
N PRO A 181 -5.77 -14.99 19.76
CA PRO A 181 -5.16 -13.68 19.60
C PRO A 181 -4.49 -13.49 18.23
N LEU A 182 -4.44 -12.24 17.73
CA LEU A 182 -3.81 -11.90 16.45
C LEU A 182 -2.38 -12.46 16.31
N ARG A 183 -1.58 -12.39 17.38
CA ARG A 183 -0.19 -12.86 17.39
C ARG A 183 -0.02 -14.38 17.12
N TRP A 184 -1.11 -15.14 17.20
CA TRP A 184 -1.12 -16.59 16.96
C TRP A 184 -1.82 -16.96 15.65
N GLN A 185 -2.22 -15.94 14.88
CA GLN A 185 -2.76 -16.18 13.54
C GLN A 185 -1.63 -16.53 12.55
N SER A 186 -1.98 -17.26 11.52
CA SER A 186 -1.04 -17.58 10.44
C SER A 186 -0.67 -16.33 9.63
N LYS A 187 0.50 -16.35 9.01
CA LYS A 187 0.89 -15.29 8.05
C LYS A 187 -0.15 -15.13 6.93
N GLY A 188 -0.70 -16.24 6.43
CA GLY A 188 -1.77 -16.22 5.43
C GLY A 188 -3.03 -15.51 5.92
N THR A 189 -3.44 -15.74 7.17
CA THR A 189 -4.57 -15.01 7.78
C THR A 189 -4.29 -13.51 7.85
N ILE A 190 -3.09 -13.11 8.26
CA ILE A 190 -2.67 -11.71 8.34
C ILE A 190 -2.68 -11.06 6.94
N LYS A 191 -2.10 -11.74 5.95
CA LYS A 191 -2.09 -11.28 4.55
C LYS A 191 -3.51 -11.14 4.00
N TYR A 192 -4.37 -12.12 4.28
CA TYR A 192 -5.79 -12.06 3.88
C TYR A 192 -6.50 -10.82 4.46
N ILE A 193 -6.27 -10.51 5.73
CA ILE A 193 -6.84 -9.32 6.38
C ILE A 193 -6.40 -8.02 5.68
N ARG A 194 -5.14 -7.93 5.29
CA ARG A 194 -4.63 -6.76 4.52
C ARG A 194 -5.29 -6.64 3.15
N ILE A 195 -5.50 -7.78 2.47
CA ILE A 195 -6.25 -7.82 1.22
C ILE A 195 -7.70 -7.34 1.42
N LEU A 196 -8.33 -7.66 2.54
CA LEU A 196 -9.69 -7.19 2.85
C LEU A 196 -9.77 -5.66 2.98
N GLU A 197 -8.73 -5.01 3.51
CA GLU A 197 -8.66 -3.54 3.54
C GLU A 197 -8.68 -2.97 2.12
N ALA A 198 -7.79 -3.46 1.26
CA ALA A 198 -7.72 -3.06 -0.14
C ALA A 198 -9.03 -3.32 -0.89
N LEU A 199 -9.64 -4.49 -0.68
CA LEU A 199 -10.93 -4.85 -1.29
C LEU A 199 -12.07 -3.93 -0.84
N TYR A 200 -12.13 -3.60 0.46
CA TYR A 200 -13.15 -2.69 0.97
C TYR A 200 -13.02 -1.31 0.33
N ASP A 201 -11.80 -0.79 0.26
CA ASP A 201 -11.52 0.51 -0.32
C ASP A 201 -11.83 0.55 -1.83
N MET A 202 -11.50 -0.51 -2.58
CA MET A 202 -11.85 -0.63 -4.01
C MET A 202 -13.36 -0.66 -4.27
N ILE A 203 -14.14 -1.23 -3.33
CA ILE A 203 -15.61 -1.29 -3.48
C ILE A 203 -16.24 0.06 -3.13
N THR A 204 -15.64 0.82 -2.22
CA THR A 204 -16.22 2.06 -1.68
C THR A 204 -15.67 3.33 -2.31
N SER A 205 -14.53 3.26 -2.99
CA SER A 205 -13.81 4.43 -3.55
C SER A 205 -13.06 4.05 -4.83
N PRO A 206 -12.78 4.99 -5.72
CA PRO A 206 -12.06 4.73 -6.96
C PRO A 206 -10.55 4.59 -6.72
N HIS A 207 -10.11 3.50 -6.08
CA HIS A 207 -8.70 3.20 -5.85
C HIS A 207 -8.17 2.13 -6.80
N VAL A 208 -6.86 2.12 -7.03
CA VAL A 208 -6.14 1.08 -7.77
C VAL A 208 -5.11 0.45 -6.85
N TYR A 209 -5.20 -0.86 -6.69
CA TYR A 209 -4.28 -1.64 -5.87
C TYR A 209 -3.42 -2.55 -6.74
N PHE A 210 -2.16 -2.66 -6.38
CA PHE A 210 -1.24 -3.64 -6.93
C PHE A 210 -0.96 -4.66 -5.83
N LEU A 211 -1.24 -5.91 -6.15
CA LEU A 211 -1.07 -7.04 -5.25
C LEU A 211 0.02 -7.92 -5.86
N ASP A 212 1.21 -7.89 -5.26
CA ASP A 212 2.28 -8.83 -5.61
C ASP A 212 2.26 -10.02 -4.66
N GLY A 213 2.65 -11.18 -5.14
CA GLY A 213 2.75 -12.40 -4.34
C GLY A 213 1.44 -12.88 -3.71
N LEU A 214 0.28 -12.60 -4.30
CA LEU A 214 -1.05 -12.87 -3.71
C LEU A 214 -1.21 -14.32 -3.22
N GLY A 215 -0.53 -15.27 -3.86
CA GLY A 215 -0.63 -16.70 -3.53
C GLY A 215 0.48 -17.25 -2.64
N GLU A 216 1.53 -16.49 -2.31
CA GLU A 216 2.72 -17.03 -1.67
C GLU A 216 2.48 -17.53 -0.23
N ASP A 217 1.57 -16.90 0.51
CA ASP A 217 1.24 -17.28 1.89
C ASP A 217 -0.20 -17.74 2.08
N LEU A 218 -1.00 -17.73 1.01
CA LEU A 218 -2.37 -18.26 0.99
C LEU A 218 -2.32 -19.70 0.51
N HIS A 219 -1.84 -20.62 1.36
CA HIS A 219 -1.82 -22.03 1.02
C HIS A 219 -3.22 -22.62 1.04
N ASN A 220 -3.54 -23.36 -0.02
CA ASN A 220 -4.56 -24.39 0.02
C ASN A 220 -3.90 -25.64 0.60
N ASP A 221 -4.08 -25.89 1.88
CA ASP A 221 -3.82 -27.20 2.47
C ASP A 221 -5.01 -28.13 2.20
#